data_efdcbb0fdeb360c73231447de1d04d15
#
_entry.id   efdcbb0fdeb360c73231447de1d04d15
#
_cell.length_a   1.000
_cell.length_b   1.000
_cell.length_c   1.000
_cell.angle_alpha   90.00
_cell.angle_beta   90.00
_cell.angle_gamma   90.00
#
_symmetry.space_group_name_H-M   'P 1'
#
loop_
_entity.id
_entity.type
_entity.pdbx_description
1 polymer ?
#
loop_
_entity_poly.entity_id
_entity_poly.type
_entity_poly.pdbx_seq_one_letter_code
_entity_poly.pdbx_strand_id
1 'polypeptide(L)'
;FFTINAIIFYYLAFFKNKKYIYFGGLMLGAAVLSKVSAIFPAIGIFLFPFLVKDMRSWIKNIHFYNSFILSFVVFLPFVIWNFQNDFAFVKYQGSHIMEGGSLNDFVELWAGVALVIGPLYFFYSAIKPLLNVFKWRHISVESKYFTMVTVVPLMYFIMQSIFSRLELNWVAPIFSGGLFLLGLEINSKKSTTKSFKFQIGYSIILIFLIMVQTVYPILPVKGKADPTNRYFMYSNLINDTKRLLYEKPDLAKLRIVSNEFQIPSMINFYVNPAQEAICLSIDYHETLYSFLYNQRDLIGNDFIYIHDKKAFPDKLKTYFDSYELILNSEQFRNNSTVSM
;
A
#
# COMPACT_ATOMS: atom_id res chain seq x y z
N PHE A 1 0.11 -7.47 9.11
CA PHE A 1 0.46 -8.28 10.29
C PHE A 1 0.33 -7.47 11.59
N PHE A 2 1.14 -6.42 11.80
CA PHE A 2 1.16 -5.66 13.05
C PHE A 2 -0.18 -4.99 13.39
N THR A 3 -0.89 -4.44 12.41
CA THR A 3 -2.21 -3.83 12.61
C THR A 3 -3.23 -4.83 13.17
N ILE A 4 -3.29 -6.04 12.61
CA ILE A 4 -4.20 -7.09 13.09
C ILE A 4 -3.84 -7.50 14.53
N ASN A 5 -2.55 -7.69 14.82
CA ASN A 5 -2.10 -8.04 16.17
C ASN A 5 -2.38 -6.90 17.17
N ALA A 6 -2.20 -5.64 16.79
CA ALA A 6 -2.57 -4.51 17.64
C ALA A 6 -4.05 -4.55 18.01
N ILE A 7 -4.93 -4.73 17.01
CA ILE A 7 -6.38 -4.84 17.24
C ILE A 7 -6.69 -6.01 18.18
N ILE A 8 -6.08 -7.18 17.99
CA ILE A 8 -6.28 -8.36 18.84
C ILE A 8 -5.82 -8.09 20.28
N PHE A 9 -4.60 -7.56 20.47
CA PHE A 9 -4.08 -7.35 21.82
C PHE A 9 -4.85 -6.27 22.60
N TYR A 10 -5.29 -5.20 21.95
CA TYR A 10 -6.20 -4.24 22.58
C TYR A 10 -7.56 -4.86 22.89
N TYR A 11 -8.13 -5.69 22.00
CA TYR A 11 -9.33 -6.46 22.30
C TYR A 11 -9.14 -7.35 23.52
N LEU A 12 -8.05 -8.13 23.55
CA LEU A 12 -7.73 -8.98 24.70
C LEU A 12 -7.55 -8.17 25.99
N ALA A 13 -6.95 -6.97 25.89
CA ALA A 13 -6.78 -6.08 27.04
C ALA A 13 -8.14 -5.58 27.56
N PHE A 14 -9.01 -5.14 26.69
CA PHE A 14 -10.32 -4.60 27.07
C PHE A 14 -11.29 -5.66 27.61
N PHE A 15 -11.26 -6.87 27.05
CA PHE A 15 -12.30 -7.88 27.33
C PHE A 15 -11.80 -9.11 28.13
N LYS A 16 -10.49 -9.34 28.24
CA LYS A 16 -9.96 -10.53 28.89
C LYS A 16 -8.98 -10.21 30.00
N ASN A 17 -7.80 -9.65 29.69
CA ASN A 17 -6.73 -9.39 30.66
C ASN A 17 -5.97 -8.11 30.32
N LYS A 18 -5.98 -7.16 31.24
CA LYS A 18 -5.33 -5.85 31.11
C LYS A 18 -3.83 -5.92 30.75
N LYS A 19 -3.14 -7.01 31.07
CA LYS A 19 -1.70 -7.19 30.74
C LYS A 19 -1.40 -7.13 29.25
N TYR A 20 -2.37 -7.45 28.39
CA TYR A 20 -2.21 -7.39 26.93
C TYR A 20 -2.09 -5.97 26.38
N ILE A 21 -2.38 -4.93 27.19
CA ILE A 21 -2.40 -3.54 26.73
C ILE A 21 -1.03 -3.09 26.17
N TYR A 22 0.07 -3.51 26.81
CA TYR A 22 1.41 -3.15 26.37
C TYR A 22 1.82 -3.88 25.08
N PHE A 23 1.41 -5.14 24.92
CA PHE A 23 1.58 -5.83 23.63
C PHE A 23 0.79 -5.14 22.52
N GLY A 24 -0.42 -4.64 22.83
CA GLY A 24 -1.21 -3.80 21.94
C GLY A 24 -0.45 -2.55 21.53
N GLY A 25 0.15 -1.84 22.50
CA GLY A 25 0.95 -0.64 22.25
C GLY A 25 2.18 -0.91 21.38
N LEU A 26 2.93 -1.98 21.69
CA LEU A 26 4.10 -2.38 20.90
C LEU A 26 3.72 -2.70 19.45
N MET A 27 2.68 -3.52 19.24
CA MET A 27 2.21 -3.89 17.90
C MET A 27 1.65 -2.69 17.15
N LEU A 28 1.00 -1.74 17.83
CA LEU A 28 0.48 -0.53 17.23
C LEU A 28 1.61 0.38 16.73
N GLY A 29 2.65 0.59 17.53
CA GLY A 29 3.82 1.34 17.12
C GLY A 29 4.51 0.71 15.90
N ALA A 30 4.70 -0.61 15.91
CA ALA A 30 5.23 -1.35 14.78
C ALA A 30 4.31 -1.28 13.53
N ALA A 31 2.99 -1.24 13.72
CA ALA A 31 2.03 -1.09 12.64
C ALA A 31 2.16 0.28 11.95
N VAL A 32 2.22 1.36 12.73
CA VAL A 32 2.37 2.74 12.19
C VAL A 32 3.75 2.90 11.54
N LEU A 33 4.80 2.31 12.12
CA LEU A 33 6.15 2.32 11.54
C LEU A 33 6.19 1.57 10.18
N SER A 34 5.44 0.48 10.07
CA SER A 34 5.36 -0.29 8.81
C SER A 34 4.50 0.41 7.74
N LYS A 35 3.41 1.05 8.13
CA LYS A 35 2.52 1.82 7.26
C LYS A 35 1.78 2.87 8.07
N VAL A 36 2.04 4.14 7.81
CA VAL A 36 1.49 5.26 8.57
C VAL A 36 -0.05 5.25 8.63
N SER A 37 -0.72 4.72 7.60
CA SER A 37 -2.18 4.61 7.60
C SER A 37 -2.76 3.72 8.73
N ALA A 38 -1.93 2.95 9.46
CA ALA A 38 -2.34 2.25 10.68
C ALA A 38 -2.72 3.20 11.84
N ILE A 39 -2.44 4.50 11.71
CA ILE A 39 -2.92 5.53 12.65
C ILE A 39 -4.45 5.60 12.70
N PHE A 40 -5.16 5.31 11.61
CA PHE A 40 -6.61 5.38 11.60
C PHE A 40 -7.29 4.30 12.47
N PRO A 41 -6.94 3.01 12.38
CA PRO A 41 -7.37 2.04 13.39
C PRO A 41 -6.95 2.41 14.82
N ALA A 42 -5.76 3.01 15.01
CA ALA A 42 -5.30 3.48 16.32
C ALA A 42 -6.24 4.52 16.91
N ILE A 43 -6.71 5.48 16.11
CA ILE A 43 -7.72 6.46 16.52
C ILE A 43 -9.01 5.75 16.95
N GLY A 44 -9.45 4.74 16.21
CA GLY A 44 -10.62 3.92 16.59
C GLY A 44 -10.44 3.23 17.95
N ILE A 45 -9.28 2.64 18.21
CA ILE A 45 -8.93 2.02 19.50
C ILE A 45 -8.92 3.06 20.61
N PHE A 46 -8.30 4.22 20.38
CA PHE A 46 -8.21 5.30 21.37
C PHE A 46 -9.57 5.85 21.74
N LEU A 47 -10.44 6.11 20.76
CA LEU A 47 -11.78 6.68 20.97
C LEU A 47 -12.76 5.69 21.60
N PHE A 48 -12.52 4.40 21.51
CA PHE A 48 -13.44 3.36 21.97
C PHE A 48 -13.88 3.53 23.44
N PRO A 49 -12.99 3.70 24.45
CA PRO A 49 -13.41 3.88 25.83
C PRO A 49 -14.19 5.17 26.08
N PHE A 50 -13.99 6.22 25.28
CA PHE A 50 -14.69 7.49 25.44
C PHE A 50 -16.14 7.40 24.96
N LEU A 51 -16.40 6.61 23.89
CA LEU A 51 -17.71 6.51 23.27
C LEU A 51 -18.56 5.37 23.84
N VAL A 52 -17.95 4.38 24.51
CA VAL A 52 -18.68 3.22 25.07
C VAL A 52 -18.70 3.30 26.59
N LYS A 53 -19.88 3.49 27.16
CA LYS A 53 -20.08 3.70 28.64
C LYS A 53 -19.41 2.61 29.47
N ASP A 54 -19.56 1.35 29.08
CA ASP A 54 -19.06 0.18 29.82
C ASP A 54 -17.51 0.11 29.84
N MET A 55 -16.85 0.87 28.97
CA MET A 55 -15.38 0.90 28.85
C MET A 55 -14.76 2.16 29.45
N ARG A 56 -15.53 3.07 30.00
CA ARG A 56 -15.05 4.35 30.55
C ARG A 56 -14.06 4.22 31.71
N SER A 57 -14.03 3.07 32.39
CA SER A 57 -12.99 2.79 33.41
C SER A 57 -11.58 2.84 32.85
N TRP A 58 -11.39 2.56 31.55
CA TRP A 58 -10.11 2.64 30.87
C TRP A 58 -9.59 4.08 30.74
N ILE A 59 -10.47 5.09 30.67
CA ILE A 59 -10.09 6.51 30.60
C ILE A 59 -9.31 6.94 31.86
N LYS A 60 -9.58 6.29 33.01
CA LYS A 60 -8.87 6.56 34.28
C LYS A 60 -7.65 5.64 34.47
N ASN A 61 -7.40 4.71 33.55
CA ASN A 61 -6.33 3.74 33.67
C ASN A 61 -5.04 4.26 33.02
N ILE A 62 -4.01 4.54 33.80
CA ILE A 62 -2.72 5.05 33.30
C ILE A 62 -2.07 4.10 32.29
N HIS A 63 -2.28 2.77 32.42
CA HIS A 63 -1.70 1.79 31.49
C HIS A 63 -2.28 1.94 30.07
N PHE A 64 -3.51 2.47 29.93
CA PHE A 64 -4.08 2.78 28.63
C PHE A 64 -3.25 3.85 27.89
N TYR A 65 -2.94 4.95 28.55
CA TYR A 65 -2.13 6.02 27.96
C TYR A 65 -0.68 5.59 27.75
N ASN A 66 -0.09 4.87 28.73
CA ASN A 66 1.26 4.34 28.59
C ASN A 66 1.42 3.42 27.40
N SER A 67 0.38 2.70 26.98
CA SER A 67 0.43 1.86 25.79
C SER A 67 0.56 2.69 24.50
N PHE A 68 -0.07 3.84 24.42
CA PHE A 68 0.07 4.78 23.30
C PHE A 68 1.42 5.51 23.33
N ILE A 69 1.93 5.83 24.53
CA ILE A 69 3.31 6.34 24.68
C ILE A 69 4.31 5.31 24.17
N LEU A 70 4.14 4.03 24.54
CA LEU A 70 4.97 2.95 24.00
C LEU A 70 4.89 2.85 22.48
N SER A 71 3.69 2.97 21.89
CA SER A 71 3.50 3.01 20.44
C SER A 71 4.28 4.17 19.80
N PHE A 72 4.23 5.34 20.42
CA PHE A 72 4.96 6.51 19.96
C PHE A 72 6.48 6.32 20.05
N VAL A 73 6.98 5.72 21.14
CA VAL A 73 8.42 5.41 21.30
C VAL A 73 8.90 4.46 20.19
N VAL A 74 8.12 3.45 19.83
CA VAL A 74 8.44 2.56 18.71
C VAL A 74 8.43 3.31 17.36
N PHE A 75 7.56 4.29 17.19
CA PHE A 75 7.47 5.11 15.99
C PHE A 75 8.49 6.25 15.95
N LEU A 76 9.11 6.59 17.06
CA LEU A 76 10.01 7.74 17.22
C LEU A 76 11.18 7.78 16.22
N PRO A 77 11.84 6.66 15.86
CA PRO A 77 12.90 6.69 14.84
C PRO A 77 12.46 7.29 13.50
N PHE A 78 11.23 7.02 13.07
CA PHE A 78 10.67 7.60 11.85
C PHE A 78 10.40 9.10 12.01
N VAL A 79 9.91 9.53 13.16
CA VAL A 79 9.70 10.97 13.46
C VAL A 79 11.05 11.72 13.42
N ILE A 80 12.09 11.17 14.06
CA ILE A 80 13.44 11.77 14.06
C ILE A 80 13.97 11.85 12.62
N TRP A 81 13.84 10.78 11.85
CA TRP A 81 14.25 10.77 10.43
C TRP A 81 13.54 11.86 9.62
N ASN A 82 12.23 12.05 9.79
CA ASN A 82 11.49 13.12 9.10
C ASN A 82 12.02 14.53 9.46
N PHE A 83 12.32 14.77 10.74
CA PHE A 83 12.92 16.03 11.17
C PHE A 83 14.29 16.27 10.51
N GLN A 84 15.11 15.22 10.43
CA GLN A 84 16.45 15.30 9.82
C GLN A 84 16.42 15.47 8.29
N ASN A 85 15.30 15.12 7.64
CA ASN A 85 15.14 15.18 6.19
C ASN A 85 14.01 16.14 5.76
N ASP A 86 13.91 17.30 6.41
CA ASP A 86 13.01 18.40 6.05
C ASP A 86 11.54 17.99 5.85
N PHE A 87 11.07 17.04 6.64
CA PHE A 87 9.71 16.49 6.55
C PHE A 87 9.36 15.88 5.18
N ALA A 88 10.33 15.25 4.53
CA ALA A 88 10.19 14.70 3.19
C ALA A 88 8.94 13.80 3.02
N PHE A 89 8.67 12.91 4.00
CA PHE A 89 7.47 12.05 3.94
C PHE A 89 6.17 12.85 4.07
N VAL A 90 6.13 13.86 4.93
CA VAL A 90 4.93 14.70 5.13
C VAL A 90 4.64 15.51 3.88
N LYS A 91 5.68 16.08 3.24
CA LYS A 91 5.58 16.81 1.98
C LYS A 91 5.08 15.88 0.85
N TYR A 92 5.63 14.69 0.75
CA TYR A 92 5.21 13.68 -0.22
C TYR A 92 3.73 13.29 -0.05
N GLN A 93 3.30 12.99 1.17
CA GLN A 93 1.90 12.65 1.42
C GLN A 93 0.96 13.86 1.18
N GLY A 94 1.41 15.06 1.53
CA GLY A 94 0.65 16.28 1.31
C GLY A 94 0.42 16.59 -0.17
N SER A 95 1.40 16.37 -1.05
CA SER A 95 1.25 16.55 -2.50
C SER A 95 0.19 15.63 -3.09
N HIS A 96 0.20 14.35 -2.72
CA HIS A 96 -0.80 13.39 -3.19
C HIS A 96 -2.24 13.69 -2.74
N ILE A 97 -2.41 14.31 -1.57
CA ILE A 97 -3.73 14.73 -1.08
C ILE A 97 -4.35 15.83 -1.97
N MET A 98 -3.51 16.63 -2.63
CA MET A 98 -3.91 17.80 -3.41
C MET A 98 -4.00 17.55 -4.93
N GLU A 99 -3.75 16.35 -5.42
CA GLU A 99 -3.71 16.03 -6.86
C GLU A 99 -5.08 16.09 -7.56
N GLY A 100 -6.16 16.31 -6.81
CA GLY A 100 -7.51 16.33 -7.35
C GLY A 100 -8.05 14.94 -7.73
N GLY A 101 -9.28 14.65 -7.35
CA GLY A 101 -9.98 13.42 -7.69
C GLY A 101 -11.22 13.69 -8.54
N SER A 102 -11.73 12.67 -9.21
CA SER A 102 -12.95 12.69 -9.95
C SER A 102 -13.96 11.68 -9.39
N LEU A 103 -15.25 11.87 -9.74
CA LEU A 103 -16.27 10.87 -9.40
C LEU A 103 -15.95 9.50 -10.01
N ASN A 104 -15.29 9.47 -11.17
CA ASN A 104 -14.87 8.23 -11.80
C ASN A 104 -13.78 7.53 -10.97
N ASP A 105 -12.79 8.25 -10.44
CA ASP A 105 -11.76 7.69 -9.56
C ASP A 105 -12.37 7.11 -8.29
N PHE A 106 -13.37 7.79 -7.72
CA PHE A 106 -14.12 7.28 -6.57
C PHE A 106 -14.82 5.96 -6.88
N VAL A 107 -15.56 5.89 -7.99
CA VAL A 107 -16.29 4.69 -8.38
C VAL A 107 -15.33 3.56 -8.72
N GLU A 108 -14.24 3.84 -9.46
CA GLU A 108 -13.20 2.89 -9.83
C GLU A 108 -12.55 2.28 -8.58
N LEU A 109 -12.18 3.12 -7.60
CA LEU A 109 -11.60 2.67 -6.34
C LEU A 109 -12.54 1.70 -5.60
N TRP A 110 -13.77 2.12 -5.32
CA TRP A 110 -14.66 1.34 -4.47
C TRP A 110 -15.23 0.11 -5.17
N ALA A 111 -15.45 0.17 -6.48
CA ALA A 111 -15.77 -1.00 -7.29
C ALA A 111 -14.60 -1.99 -7.36
N GLY A 112 -13.38 -1.49 -7.56
CA GLY A 112 -12.16 -2.30 -7.53
C GLY A 112 -11.93 -2.96 -6.17
N VAL A 113 -12.12 -2.22 -5.08
CA VAL A 113 -12.08 -2.77 -3.71
C VAL A 113 -13.09 -3.89 -3.55
N ALA A 114 -14.36 -3.67 -3.91
CA ALA A 114 -15.42 -4.68 -3.80
C ALA A 114 -15.12 -5.94 -4.62
N LEU A 115 -14.56 -5.76 -5.82
CA LEU A 115 -14.16 -6.87 -6.68
C LEU A 115 -13.00 -7.67 -6.07
N VAL A 116 -11.94 -6.99 -5.62
CA VAL A 116 -10.71 -7.66 -5.16
C VAL A 116 -10.93 -8.40 -3.85
N ILE A 117 -11.61 -7.79 -2.87
CA ILE A 117 -11.83 -8.42 -1.57
C ILE A 117 -13.06 -9.33 -1.52
N GLY A 118 -13.95 -9.22 -2.51
CA GLY A 118 -15.18 -9.99 -2.65
C GLY A 118 -16.37 -9.46 -1.86
N PRO A 119 -17.59 -9.84 -2.27
CA PRO A 119 -18.82 -9.18 -1.83
C PRO A 119 -19.10 -9.32 -0.31
N LEU A 120 -18.84 -10.49 0.26
CA LEU A 120 -19.11 -10.70 1.70
C LEU A 120 -18.13 -9.87 2.55
N TYR A 121 -16.85 -9.90 2.21
CA TYR A 121 -15.85 -9.18 2.97
C TYR A 121 -15.97 -7.66 2.80
N PHE A 122 -16.34 -7.21 1.60
CA PHE A 122 -16.68 -5.81 1.36
C PHE A 122 -17.86 -5.36 2.23
N PHE A 123 -18.91 -6.19 2.32
CA PHE A 123 -20.05 -5.90 3.21
C PHE A 123 -19.61 -5.68 4.66
N TYR A 124 -18.77 -6.55 5.21
CA TYR A 124 -18.32 -6.46 6.61
C TYR A 124 -17.27 -5.37 6.85
N SER A 125 -16.57 -4.93 5.81
CA SER A 125 -15.54 -3.89 5.93
C SER A 125 -16.05 -2.48 5.61
N ALA A 126 -17.06 -2.33 4.76
CA ALA A 126 -17.58 -1.04 4.33
C ALA A 126 -19.01 -0.77 4.77
N ILE A 127 -19.93 -1.73 4.58
CA ILE A 127 -21.37 -1.50 4.81
C ILE A 127 -21.76 -1.78 6.26
N LYS A 128 -21.38 -2.94 6.79
CA LYS A 128 -21.75 -3.35 8.15
C LYS A 128 -21.30 -2.38 9.24
N PRO A 129 -20.07 -1.81 9.21
CA PRO A 129 -19.68 -0.81 10.20
C PRO A 129 -20.58 0.42 10.21
N LEU A 130 -21.00 0.91 9.03
CA LEU A 130 -21.94 2.03 8.93
C LEU A 130 -23.30 1.67 9.51
N LEU A 131 -23.85 0.50 9.17
CA LEU A 131 -25.10 0.01 9.75
C LEU A 131 -25.00 -0.14 11.27
N ASN A 132 -23.86 -0.56 11.78
CA ASN A 132 -23.61 -0.68 13.21
C ASN A 132 -23.62 0.69 13.93
N VAL A 133 -23.14 1.76 13.28
CA VAL A 133 -23.22 3.12 13.83
C VAL A 133 -24.69 3.53 14.04
N PHE A 134 -25.57 3.28 13.05
CA PHE A 134 -27.00 3.55 13.20
C PHE A 134 -27.67 2.68 14.26
N LYS A 135 -27.18 1.45 14.46
CA LYS A 135 -27.72 0.50 15.47
C LYS A 135 -26.86 0.46 16.75
N TRP A 136 -26.09 1.53 17.03
CA TRP A 136 -25.09 1.58 18.11
C TRP A 136 -25.59 1.10 19.47
N ARG A 137 -26.84 1.44 19.85
CA ARG A 137 -27.41 1.06 21.14
C ARG A 137 -27.75 -0.42 21.26
N HIS A 138 -27.92 -1.12 20.13
CA HIS A 138 -28.41 -2.50 20.05
C HIS A 138 -27.34 -3.55 19.73
N ILE A 139 -26.11 -3.14 19.50
CA ILE A 139 -24.99 -4.05 19.21
C ILE A 139 -24.14 -4.33 20.45
N SER A 140 -23.48 -5.50 20.50
CA SER A 140 -22.61 -5.87 21.60
C SER A 140 -21.40 -4.93 21.74
N VAL A 141 -20.77 -4.93 22.92
CA VAL A 141 -19.61 -4.07 23.19
C VAL A 141 -18.43 -4.46 22.30
N GLU A 142 -18.25 -5.74 22.04
CA GLU A 142 -17.23 -6.25 21.10
C GLU A 142 -17.49 -5.77 19.67
N SER A 143 -18.76 -5.80 19.23
CA SER A 143 -19.14 -5.25 17.92
C SER A 143 -18.89 -3.75 17.83
N LYS A 144 -19.08 -2.99 18.92
CA LYS A 144 -18.74 -1.57 18.98
C LYS A 144 -17.25 -1.34 18.82
N TYR A 145 -16.40 -2.16 19.45
CA TYR A 145 -14.97 -2.08 19.33
C TYR A 145 -14.51 -2.26 17.88
N PHE A 146 -14.88 -3.38 17.25
CA PHE A 146 -14.49 -3.64 15.87
C PHE A 146 -15.12 -2.66 14.87
N THR A 147 -16.31 -2.15 15.16
CA THR A 147 -16.92 -1.08 14.37
C THR A 147 -16.09 0.20 14.42
N MET A 148 -15.62 0.63 15.60
CA MET A 148 -14.79 1.83 15.74
C MET A 148 -13.46 1.71 14.98
N VAL A 149 -12.80 0.56 15.11
CA VAL A 149 -11.55 0.26 14.41
C VAL A 149 -11.70 0.25 12.88
N THR A 150 -12.92 -0.05 12.39
CA THR A 150 -13.21 -0.10 10.95
C THR A 150 -13.77 1.21 10.42
N VAL A 151 -14.71 1.84 11.14
CA VAL A 151 -15.43 3.02 10.64
C VAL A 151 -14.52 4.25 10.57
N VAL A 152 -13.56 4.38 11.49
CA VAL A 152 -12.64 5.53 11.47
C VAL A 152 -11.80 5.57 10.20
N PRO A 153 -11.04 4.51 9.84
CA PRO A 153 -10.35 4.48 8.56
C PRO A 153 -11.31 4.54 7.36
N LEU A 154 -12.47 3.90 7.41
CA LEU A 154 -13.45 3.93 6.34
C LEU A 154 -13.92 5.36 6.03
N MET A 155 -14.29 6.13 7.03
CA MET A 155 -14.73 7.52 6.84
C MET A 155 -13.62 8.40 6.26
N TYR A 156 -12.37 8.22 6.74
CA TYR A 156 -11.23 8.93 6.17
C TYR A 156 -11.06 8.62 4.68
N PHE A 157 -11.04 7.34 4.30
CA PHE A 157 -10.80 6.96 2.91
C PHE A 157 -11.98 7.29 1.99
N ILE A 158 -13.23 7.26 2.49
CA ILE A 158 -14.38 7.77 1.72
C ILE A 158 -14.19 9.28 1.45
N MET A 159 -13.87 10.05 2.47
CA MET A 159 -13.64 11.50 2.28
C MET A 159 -12.47 11.75 1.33
N GLN A 160 -11.33 11.10 1.57
CA GLN A 160 -10.13 11.29 0.77
C GLN A 160 -10.35 10.92 -0.70
N SER A 161 -11.08 9.84 -0.98
CA SER A 161 -11.35 9.39 -2.36
C SER A 161 -12.28 10.31 -3.18
N ILE A 162 -12.94 11.27 -2.52
CA ILE A 162 -13.70 12.32 -3.21
C ILE A 162 -12.74 13.41 -3.74
N PHE A 163 -11.65 13.67 -3.02
CA PHE A 163 -10.75 14.79 -3.29
C PHE A 163 -9.47 14.38 -4.02
N SER A 164 -9.09 13.10 -3.99
CA SER A 164 -7.87 12.63 -4.64
C SER A 164 -8.02 11.20 -5.15
N ARG A 165 -7.24 10.86 -6.18
CA ARG A 165 -7.11 9.48 -6.65
C ARG A 165 -6.35 8.66 -5.63
N LEU A 166 -6.92 7.53 -5.19
CA LEU A 166 -6.31 6.62 -4.22
C LEU A 166 -6.01 5.26 -4.87
N GLU A 167 -4.91 4.67 -4.44
CA GLU A 167 -4.57 3.30 -4.80
C GLU A 167 -5.34 2.28 -3.93
N LEU A 168 -5.74 1.14 -4.52
CA LEU A 168 -6.51 0.08 -3.84
C LEU A 168 -5.88 -0.40 -2.52
N ASN A 169 -4.54 -0.44 -2.46
CA ASN A 169 -3.81 -0.91 -1.28
C ASN A 169 -3.79 0.11 -0.13
N TRP A 170 -4.17 1.37 -0.37
CA TRP A 170 -4.17 2.40 0.66
C TRP A 170 -5.32 2.22 1.63
N VAL A 171 -6.46 1.72 1.15
CA VAL A 171 -7.65 1.47 1.98
C VAL A 171 -7.57 0.19 2.84
N ALA A 172 -6.48 -0.57 2.74
CA ALA A 172 -6.29 -1.82 3.47
C ALA A 172 -6.56 -1.77 4.99
N PRO A 173 -6.33 -0.68 5.74
CA PRO A 173 -6.64 -0.61 7.17
C PRO A 173 -8.10 -0.91 7.52
N ILE A 174 -9.07 -0.61 6.64
CA ILE A 174 -10.50 -0.89 6.90
C ILE A 174 -10.78 -2.39 7.00
N PHE A 175 -10.01 -3.21 6.28
CA PHE A 175 -10.28 -4.65 6.21
C PHE A 175 -9.93 -5.37 7.51
N SER A 176 -8.98 -4.83 8.29
CA SER A 176 -8.54 -5.45 9.54
C SER A 176 -9.69 -5.59 10.54
N GLY A 177 -10.48 -4.53 10.74
CA GLY A 177 -11.64 -4.59 11.65
C GLY A 177 -12.83 -5.35 11.07
N GLY A 178 -13.08 -5.23 9.74
CA GLY A 178 -14.13 -5.96 9.04
C GLY A 178 -14.01 -7.47 9.17
N LEU A 179 -12.78 -8.01 9.19
CA LEU A 179 -12.51 -9.43 9.42
C LEU A 179 -13.07 -9.91 10.76
N PHE A 180 -12.90 -9.12 11.83
CA PHE A 180 -13.39 -9.47 13.16
C PHE A 180 -14.91 -9.33 13.27
N LEU A 181 -15.51 -8.33 12.61
CA LEU A 181 -16.98 -8.21 12.53
C LEU A 181 -17.60 -9.43 11.84
N LEU A 182 -16.98 -9.91 10.74
CA LEU A 182 -17.38 -11.15 10.08
C LEU A 182 -17.22 -12.35 11.02
N GLY A 183 -16.09 -12.47 11.72
CA GLY A 183 -15.82 -13.54 12.68
C GLY A 183 -16.84 -13.62 13.81
N LEU A 184 -17.25 -12.49 14.39
CA LEU A 184 -18.30 -12.44 15.41
C LEU A 184 -19.64 -12.98 14.88
N GLU A 185 -19.97 -12.68 13.62
CA GLU A 185 -21.25 -13.08 13.05
C GLU A 185 -21.27 -14.54 12.57
N ILE A 186 -20.14 -15.07 12.08
CA ILE A 186 -20.00 -16.51 11.74
C ILE A 186 -20.30 -17.39 12.96
N ASN A 187 -19.79 -17.01 14.12
CA ASN A 187 -19.99 -17.76 15.36
C ASN A 187 -21.47 -17.77 15.82
N SER A 188 -22.26 -16.77 15.40
CA SER A 188 -23.65 -16.63 15.83
C SER A 188 -24.68 -17.15 14.82
N LYS A 189 -24.34 -17.24 13.51
CA LYS A 189 -25.30 -17.54 12.44
C LYS A 189 -24.79 -18.56 11.41
N LYS A 190 -25.47 -19.68 11.27
CA LYS A 190 -25.17 -20.72 10.25
C LYS A 190 -25.24 -20.20 8.80
N SER A 191 -26.11 -19.24 8.50
CA SER A 191 -26.22 -18.64 7.17
C SER A 191 -24.95 -17.89 6.76
N THR A 192 -24.32 -17.19 7.70
CA THR A 192 -23.07 -16.48 7.49
C THR A 192 -21.91 -17.45 7.19
N THR A 193 -21.93 -18.65 7.80
CA THR A 193 -20.95 -19.68 7.49
C THR A 193 -21.02 -20.16 6.03
N LYS A 194 -22.21 -20.29 5.45
CA LYS A 194 -22.38 -20.63 4.02
C LYS A 194 -21.83 -19.53 3.12
N SER A 195 -22.17 -18.26 3.42
CA SER A 195 -21.67 -17.11 2.68
C SER A 195 -20.15 -16.99 2.78
N PHE A 196 -19.55 -17.34 3.92
CA PHE A 196 -18.10 -17.36 4.09
C PHE A 196 -17.42 -18.44 3.22
N LYS A 197 -18.00 -19.65 3.12
CA LYS A 197 -17.51 -20.67 2.19
C LYS A 197 -17.56 -20.19 0.74
N PHE A 198 -18.64 -19.52 0.34
CA PHE A 198 -18.73 -18.90 -0.98
C PHE A 198 -17.63 -17.85 -1.18
N GLN A 199 -17.39 -16.98 -0.19
CA GLN A 199 -16.31 -15.98 -0.23
C GLN A 199 -14.93 -16.62 -0.43
N ILE A 200 -14.64 -17.72 0.27
CA ILE A 200 -13.37 -18.46 0.07
C ILE A 200 -13.27 -18.95 -1.37
N GLY A 201 -14.32 -19.59 -1.89
CA GLY A 201 -14.35 -20.05 -3.29
C GLY A 201 -14.15 -18.91 -4.28
N TYR A 202 -14.83 -17.78 -4.08
CA TYR A 202 -14.66 -16.56 -4.86
C TYR A 202 -13.19 -16.11 -4.87
N SER A 203 -12.57 -15.98 -3.68
CA SER A 203 -11.18 -15.53 -3.55
C SER A 203 -10.19 -16.47 -4.25
N ILE A 204 -10.38 -17.78 -4.12
CA ILE A 204 -9.54 -18.77 -4.78
C ILE A 204 -9.66 -18.65 -6.31
N ILE A 205 -10.88 -18.54 -6.83
CA ILE A 205 -11.13 -18.39 -8.27
C ILE A 205 -10.52 -17.10 -8.78
N LEU A 206 -10.71 -15.98 -8.08
CA LEU A 206 -10.16 -14.69 -8.47
C LEU A 206 -8.63 -14.71 -8.52
N ILE A 207 -7.99 -15.24 -7.47
CA ILE A 207 -6.52 -15.37 -7.42
C ILE A 207 -6.04 -16.24 -8.59
N PHE A 208 -6.70 -17.39 -8.83
CA PHE A 208 -6.35 -18.28 -9.94
C PHE A 208 -6.47 -17.58 -11.29
N LEU A 209 -7.57 -16.85 -11.54
CA LEU A 209 -7.76 -16.07 -12.77
C LEU A 209 -6.68 -15.01 -12.98
N ILE A 210 -6.30 -14.27 -11.91
CA ILE A 210 -5.21 -13.29 -11.98
C ILE A 210 -3.87 -13.97 -12.28
N MET A 211 -3.59 -15.11 -11.65
CA MET A 211 -2.36 -15.87 -11.92
C MET A 211 -2.32 -16.37 -13.37
N VAL A 212 -3.42 -16.92 -13.87
CA VAL A 212 -3.52 -17.36 -15.27
C VAL A 212 -3.36 -16.17 -16.21
N GLN A 213 -4.06 -15.06 -15.95
CA GLN A 213 -3.96 -13.83 -16.76
C GLN A 213 -2.52 -13.28 -16.80
N THR A 214 -1.77 -13.42 -15.71
CA THR A 214 -0.37 -12.96 -15.65
C THR A 214 0.53 -13.76 -16.59
N VAL A 215 0.33 -15.07 -16.67
CA VAL A 215 1.15 -15.97 -17.51
C VAL A 215 0.59 -16.05 -18.94
N TYR A 216 -0.71 -16.33 -19.05
CA TYR A 216 -1.44 -16.48 -20.29
C TYR A 216 -2.60 -15.47 -20.33
N PRO A 217 -2.53 -14.41 -21.13
CA PRO A 217 -3.57 -13.37 -21.18
C PRO A 217 -4.82 -13.88 -21.87
N ILE A 218 -5.70 -14.57 -21.13
CA ILE A 218 -6.95 -15.15 -21.62
C ILE A 218 -8.10 -14.14 -21.71
N LEU A 219 -8.08 -13.10 -20.86
CA LEU A 219 -9.09 -12.07 -20.88
C LEU A 219 -8.77 -11.05 -22.00
N PRO A 220 -9.76 -10.58 -22.75
CA PRO A 220 -9.56 -9.63 -23.85
C PRO A 220 -9.33 -8.19 -23.34
N VAL A 221 -8.55 -8.03 -22.28
CA VAL A 221 -8.19 -6.75 -21.69
C VAL A 221 -6.85 -6.32 -22.29
N LYS A 222 -6.77 -5.09 -22.80
CA LYS A 222 -5.60 -4.60 -23.55
C LYS A 222 -4.96 -3.38 -22.89
N GLY A 223 -3.67 -3.21 -23.16
CA GLY A 223 -2.90 -2.03 -22.77
C GLY A 223 -2.94 -1.76 -21.27
N LYS A 224 -3.17 -0.52 -20.87
CA LYS A 224 -3.18 -0.07 -19.47
C LYS A 224 -4.32 -0.64 -18.61
N ALA A 225 -5.39 -1.12 -19.25
CA ALA A 225 -6.53 -1.70 -18.52
C ALA A 225 -6.22 -3.09 -17.95
N ASP A 226 -5.16 -3.77 -18.42
CA ASP A 226 -4.69 -5.03 -17.84
C ASP A 226 -3.52 -4.76 -16.86
N PRO A 227 -3.75 -4.81 -15.54
CA PRO A 227 -2.70 -4.55 -14.56
C PRO A 227 -1.57 -5.59 -14.59
N THR A 228 -1.80 -6.77 -15.19
CA THR A 228 -0.78 -7.82 -15.31
C THR A 228 0.26 -7.51 -16.39
N ASN A 229 -0.01 -6.58 -17.31
CA ASN A 229 0.93 -6.13 -18.32
C ASN A 229 2.19 -5.51 -17.72
N ARG A 230 2.09 -4.88 -16.57
CA ARG A 230 3.23 -4.31 -15.85
C ARG A 230 4.29 -5.37 -15.50
N TYR A 231 3.86 -6.53 -15.02
CA TYR A 231 4.76 -7.64 -14.69
C TYR A 231 5.43 -8.23 -15.93
N PHE A 232 4.67 -8.37 -17.01
CA PHE A 232 5.20 -8.82 -18.30
C PHE A 232 6.26 -7.87 -18.83
N MET A 233 5.99 -6.57 -18.80
CA MET A 233 6.92 -5.53 -19.25
C MET A 233 8.22 -5.57 -18.44
N TYR A 234 8.18 -5.62 -17.12
CA TYR A 234 9.38 -5.70 -16.29
C TYR A 234 10.17 -6.98 -16.51
N SER A 235 9.52 -8.12 -16.71
CA SER A 235 10.20 -9.37 -17.02
C SER A 235 11.03 -9.27 -18.29
N ASN A 236 10.46 -8.70 -19.35
CA ASN A 236 11.15 -8.52 -20.62
C ASN A 236 12.27 -7.47 -20.53
N LEU A 237 12.03 -6.35 -19.84
CA LEU A 237 13.05 -5.33 -19.61
C LEU A 237 14.27 -5.91 -18.88
N ILE A 238 14.07 -6.75 -17.88
CA ILE A 238 15.13 -7.46 -17.16
C ILE A 238 15.92 -8.37 -18.12
N ASN A 239 15.21 -9.16 -18.94
CA ASN A 239 15.86 -10.08 -19.88
C ASN A 239 16.64 -9.31 -20.97
N ASP A 240 16.09 -8.23 -21.49
CA ASP A 240 16.75 -7.37 -22.47
C ASP A 240 17.98 -6.69 -21.86
N THR A 241 17.88 -6.22 -20.62
CA THR A 241 19.03 -5.66 -19.91
C THR A 241 20.14 -6.71 -19.71
N LYS A 242 19.82 -7.92 -19.26
CA LYS A 242 20.79 -9.01 -19.13
C LYS A 242 21.48 -9.32 -20.45
N ARG A 243 20.72 -9.43 -21.53
CA ARG A 243 21.25 -9.68 -22.87
C ARG A 243 22.18 -8.56 -23.33
N LEU A 244 21.76 -7.29 -23.16
CA LEU A 244 22.58 -6.13 -23.55
C LEU A 244 23.93 -6.12 -22.82
N LEU A 245 23.93 -6.33 -21.50
CA LEU A 245 25.16 -6.35 -20.70
C LEU A 245 26.08 -7.55 -21.05
N TYR A 246 25.49 -8.68 -21.45
CA TYR A 246 26.26 -9.84 -21.93
C TYR A 246 26.87 -9.59 -23.29
N GLU A 247 26.12 -9.02 -24.24
CA GLU A 247 26.58 -8.74 -25.61
C GLU A 247 27.59 -7.58 -25.68
N LYS A 248 27.48 -6.61 -24.74
CA LYS A 248 28.33 -5.41 -24.66
C LYS A 248 28.96 -5.28 -23.27
N PRO A 249 30.05 -6.03 -22.96
CA PRO A 249 30.65 -6.04 -21.62
C PRO A 249 31.16 -4.68 -21.14
N ASP A 250 31.52 -3.77 -22.05
CA ASP A 250 31.95 -2.41 -21.68
C ASP A 250 30.79 -1.60 -21.03
N LEU A 251 29.55 -1.83 -21.46
CA LEU A 251 28.40 -1.22 -20.86
C LEU A 251 28.12 -1.75 -19.44
N ALA A 252 28.54 -2.98 -19.14
CA ALA A 252 28.39 -3.56 -17.81
C ALA A 252 29.19 -2.82 -16.71
N LYS A 253 30.17 -2.00 -17.12
CA LYS A 253 30.92 -1.13 -16.19
C LYS A 253 30.21 0.15 -15.85
N LEU A 254 29.22 0.57 -16.66
CA LEU A 254 28.46 1.78 -16.46
C LEU A 254 27.34 1.55 -15.44
N ARG A 255 27.03 2.61 -14.70
CA ARG A 255 25.89 2.57 -13.78
C ARG A 255 24.59 2.67 -14.56
N ILE A 256 23.62 1.86 -14.18
CA ILE A 256 22.26 1.92 -14.74
C ILE A 256 21.46 2.93 -13.94
N VAL A 257 20.75 3.83 -14.63
CA VAL A 257 19.90 4.84 -14.02
C VAL A 257 18.51 4.86 -14.65
N SER A 258 17.52 5.28 -13.90
CA SER A 258 16.17 5.53 -14.39
C SER A 258 15.55 6.70 -13.62
N ASN A 259 14.49 7.28 -14.15
CA ASN A 259 13.72 8.30 -13.42
C ASN A 259 12.55 7.71 -12.62
N GLU A 260 12.27 6.42 -12.77
CA GLU A 260 11.24 5.69 -12.04
C GLU A 260 11.91 4.66 -11.12
N PHE A 261 11.64 4.72 -9.81
CA PHE A 261 12.33 3.88 -8.81
C PHE A 261 12.09 2.37 -8.97
N GLN A 262 11.01 1.98 -9.63
CA GLN A 262 10.69 0.57 -9.85
C GLN A 262 11.72 -0.12 -10.76
N ILE A 263 12.18 0.57 -11.80
CA ILE A 263 13.14 0.01 -12.77
C ILE A 263 14.48 -0.31 -12.10
N PRO A 264 15.18 0.61 -11.44
CA PRO A 264 16.44 0.29 -10.77
C PRO A 264 16.28 -0.75 -9.66
N SER A 265 15.15 -0.73 -8.92
CA SER A 265 14.88 -1.74 -7.90
C SER A 265 14.78 -3.15 -8.48
N MET A 266 14.09 -3.32 -9.62
CA MET A 266 13.99 -4.59 -10.31
C MET A 266 15.34 -5.04 -10.91
N ILE A 267 16.11 -4.10 -11.48
CA ILE A 267 17.44 -4.38 -12.03
C ILE A 267 18.39 -4.81 -10.91
N ASN A 268 18.44 -4.11 -9.79
CA ASN A 268 19.29 -4.50 -8.67
C ASN A 268 18.97 -5.90 -8.16
N PHE A 269 17.70 -6.26 -8.11
CA PHE A 269 17.27 -7.57 -7.60
C PHE A 269 17.50 -8.71 -8.59
N TYR A 270 17.17 -8.52 -9.87
CA TYR A 270 17.14 -9.60 -10.85
C TYR A 270 18.36 -9.65 -11.79
N VAL A 271 19.01 -8.51 -12.05
CA VAL A 271 20.21 -8.43 -12.91
C VAL A 271 21.47 -8.46 -12.07
N ASN A 272 21.46 -7.83 -10.89
CA ASN A 272 22.59 -7.68 -9.99
C ASN A 272 23.81 -7.05 -10.70
N PRO A 273 23.70 -5.80 -11.19
CA PRO A 273 24.77 -5.14 -11.95
C PRO A 273 26.01 -4.87 -11.06
N ALA A 274 27.17 -4.67 -11.69
CA ALA A 274 28.44 -4.38 -10.98
C ALA A 274 28.37 -3.10 -10.13
N GLN A 275 27.62 -2.11 -10.62
CA GLN A 275 27.27 -0.90 -9.87
C GLN A 275 25.78 -0.88 -9.63
N GLU A 276 25.37 -0.58 -8.39
CA GLU A 276 23.95 -0.49 -8.04
C GLU A 276 23.20 0.50 -8.93
N ALA A 277 22.13 0.04 -9.56
CA ALA A 277 21.24 0.89 -10.35
C ALA A 277 20.48 1.86 -9.44
N ILE A 278 20.30 3.12 -9.87
CA ILE A 278 19.71 4.17 -9.05
C ILE A 278 18.60 4.94 -9.77
N CYS A 279 17.72 5.57 -8.97
CA CYS A 279 16.71 6.49 -9.46
C CYS A 279 17.25 7.93 -9.40
N LEU A 280 17.20 8.65 -10.53
CA LEU A 280 17.66 10.04 -10.59
C LEU A 280 16.68 11.01 -9.95
N SER A 281 15.38 10.67 -9.90
CA SER A 281 14.30 11.52 -9.36
C SER A 281 14.23 12.95 -9.96
N ILE A 282 14.65 13.11 -11.22
CA ILE A 282 14.63 14.40 -11.92
C ILE A 282 13.17 14.74 -12.26
N ASP A 283 12.70 15.90 -11.78
CA ASP A 283 11.29 16.32 -11.91
C ASP A 283 10.27 15.27 -11.41
N TYR A 284 10.69 14.46 -10.46
CA TYR A 284 9.90 13.42 -9.85
C TYR A 284 9.98 13.59 -8.32
N HIS A 285 9.06 13.01 -7.58
CA HIS A 285 9.12 13.05 -6.12
C HIS A 285 10.37 12.35 -5.60
N GLU A 286 10.88 12.81 -4.47
CA GLU A 286 12.01 12.17 -3.79
C GLU A 286 11.67 10.72 -3.45
N THR A 287 12.62 9.83 -3.71
CA THR A 287 12.54 8.41 -3.40
C THR A 287 13.64 8.04 -2.41
N LEU A 288 13.66 6.79 -1.93
CA LEU A 288 14.75 6.32 -1.07
C LEU A 288 16.13 6.56 -1.70
N TYR A 289 16.24 6.43 -3.03
CA TYR A 289 17.49 6.70 -3.76
C TYR A 289 18.00 8.13 -3.58
N SER A 290 17.12 9.13 -3.47
CA SER A 290 17.50 10.54 -3.27
C SER A 290 18.17 10.78 -1.91
N PHE A 291 17.92 9.91 -0.91
CA PHE A 291 18.54 9.98 0.42
C PHE A 291 19.78 9.09 0.56
N LEU A 292 19.92 8.07 -0.27
CA LEU A 292 21.06 7.15 -0.24
C LEU A 292 22.22 7.64 -1.10
N TYR A 293 21.95 8.37 -2.19
CA TYR A 293 22.95 8.79 -3.17
C TYR A 293 22.96 10.32 -3.32
N ASN A 294 24.16 10.90 -3.23
CA ASN A 294 24.34 12.31 -3.55
C ASN A 294 24.38 12.46 -5.08
N GLN A 295 23.41 13.14 -5.66
CA GLN A 295 23.33 13.34 -7.12
C GLN A 295 24.53 14.10 -7.68
N ARG A 296 25.23 14.91 -6.88
CA ARG A 296 26.46 15.63 -7.32
C ARG A 296 27.59 14.67 -7.68
N ASP A 297 27.65 13.50 -7.04
CA ASP A 297 28.68 12.49 -7.30
C ASP A 297 28.47 11.79 -8.64
N LEU A 298 27.34 12.06 -9.31
CA LEU A 298 26.99 11.48 -10.60
C LEU A 298 27.45 12.39 -11.76
N ILE A 299 27.77 13.65 -11.51
CA ILE A 299 28.14 14.62 -12.54
C ILE A 299 29.46 14.20 -13.21
N GLY A 300 29.50 14.22 -14.54
CA GLY A 300 30.68 13.89 -15.34
C GLY A 300 30.88 12.38 -15.56
N ASN A 301 29.90 11.55 -15.22
CA ASN A 301 29.93 10.11 -15.49
C ASN A 301 29.00 9.73 -16.64
N ASP A 302 29.34 8.66 -17.33
CA ASP A 302 28.47 8.02 -18.31
C ASP A 302 27.52 7.02 -17.65
N PHE A 303 26.31 6.89 -18.21
CA PHE A 303 25.24 6.04 -17.67
C PHE A 303 24.52 5.25 -18.75
N ILE A 304 23.90 4.14 -18.36
CA ILE A 304 22.82 3.51 -19.12
C ILE A 304 21.50 3.99 -18.55
N TYR A 305 20.76 4.82 -19.30
CA TYR A 305 19.42 5.24 -18.90
C TYR A 305 18.36 4.30 -19.44
N ILE A 306 17.57 3.72 -18.55
CA ILE A 306 16.48 2.78 -18.88
C ILE A 306 15.14 3.40 -18.52
N HIS A 307 14.20 3.36 -19.48
CA HIS A 307 12.81 3.78 -19.24
C HIS A 307 11.83 2.98 -20.11
N ASP A 308 10.57 3.09 -19.81
CA ASP A 308 9.45 2.37 -20.43
C ASP A 308 8.72 3.15 -21.54
N LYS A 309 9.20 4.34 -21.91
CA LYS A 309 8.58 5.22 -22.91
C LYS A 309 9.35 5.17 -24.23
N LYS A 310 8.65 5.42 -25.35
CA LYS A 310 9.22 5.36 -26.69
C LYS A 310 10.32 6.40 -26.96
N ALA A 311 10.28 7.55 -26.28
CA ALA A 311 11.22 8.64 -26.53
C ALA A 311 11.95 9.03 -25.24
N PHE A 312 13.24 9.36 -25.38
CA PHE A 312 14.01 9.93 -24.28
C PHE A 312 13.34 11.22 -23.80
N PRO A 313 13.05 11.38 -22.49
CA PRO A 313 12.30 12.53 -21.98
C PRO A 313 13.02 13.83 -22.28
N ASP A 314 12.32 14.81 -22.89
CA ASP A 314 12.91 16.10 -23.27
C ASP A 314 13.51 16.84 -22.09
N LYS A 315 12.90 16.75 -20.92
CA LYS A 315 13.42 17.35 -19.69
C LYS A 315 14.78 16.79 -19.28
N LEU A 316 15.05 15.54 -19.56
CA LEU A 316 16.34 14.92 -19.22
C LEU A 316 17.46 15.31 -20.18
N LYS A 317 17.12 15.72 -21.41
CA LYS A 317 18.12 16.14 -22.42
C LYS A 317 18.99 17.31 -21.95
N THR A 318 18.47 18.15 -21.06
CA THR A 318 19.21 19.30 -20.55
C THR A 318 20.26 18.95 -19.49
N TYR A 319 20.21 17.72 -18.96
CA TYR A 319 21.14 17.25 -17.94
C TYR A 319 22.30 16.43 -18.49
N PHE A 320 22.29 16.11 -19.80
CA PHE A 320 23.30 15.28 -20.45
C PHE A 320 23.84 15.99 -21.69
N ASP A 321 25.18 15.94 -21.88
CA ASP A 321 25.84 16.55 -23.03
C ASP A 321 25.49 15.83 -24.34
N SER A 322 25.33 14.51 -24.28
CA SER A 322 24.94 13.67 -25.42
C SER A 322 24.21 12.42 -24.96
N TYR A 323 23.44 11.83 -25.85
CA TYR A 323 22.79 10.53 -25.62
C TYR A 323 22.66 9.74 -26.91
N GLU A 324 22.79 8.44 -26.82
CA GLU A 324 22.64 7.49 -27.93
C GLU A 324 21.59 6.43 -27.59
N LEU A 325 20.73 6.09 -28.55
CA LEU A 325 19.79 4.98 -28.39
C LEU A 325 20.51 3.66 -28.65
N ILE A 326 20.73 2.87 -27.61
CA ILE A 326 21.46 1.59 -27.69
C ILE A 326 20.50 0.44 -28.00
N LEU A 327 19.31 0.44 -27.43
CA LEU A 327 18.31 -0.61 -27.59
C LEU A 327 16.91 -0.02 -27.52
N ASN A 328 16.06 -0.37 -28.48
CA ASN A 328 14.63 -0.13 -28.43
C ASN A 328 13.91 -1.48 -28.53
N SER A 329 13.15 -1.85 -27.51
CA SER A 329 12.43 -3.11 -27.44
C SER A 329 10.93 -2.83 -27.36
N GLU A 330 10.22 -3.04 -28.48
CA GLU A 330 8.77 -3.00 -28.47
C GLU A 330 8.22 -4.34 -27.97
N GLN A 331 7.40 -4.28 -26.94
CA GLN A 331 6.82 -5.46 -26.31
C GLN A 331 5.36 -5.60 -26.67
N PHE A 332 5.00 -6.77 -27.17
CA PHE A 332 3.63 -7.09 -27.56
C PHE A 332 3.04 -8.17 -26.66
N ARG A 333 1.84 -7.96 -26.21
CA ARG A 333 1.06 -8.93 -25.47
C ARG A 333 -0.42 -8.79 -25.85
N ASN A 334 -1.06 -9.91 -26.12
CA ASN A 334 -2.48 -9.94 -26.51
C ASN A 334 -2.81 -9.00 -27.68
N ASN A 335 -1.95 -9.01 -28.73
CA ASN A 335 -2.05 -8.18 -29.94
C ASN A 335 -2.10 -6.65 -29.66
N SER A 336 -1.54 -6.21 -28.57
CA SER A 336 -1.37 -4.80 -28.26
C SER A 336 0.04 -4.51 -27.73
N THR A 337 0.56 -3.33 -28.06
CA THR A 337 1.82 -2.88 -27.47
C THR A 337 1.64 -2.69 -25.95
N VAL A 338 2.54 -3.27 -25.17
CA VAL A 338 2.58 -3.08 -23.74
C VAL A 338 3.41 -1.84 -23.45
N SER A 339 2.76 -0.73 -23.16
CA SER A 339 3.38 0.50 -22.66
C SER A 339 2.62 0.95 -21.42
N MET A 340 3.31 1.49 -20.47
CA MET A 340 2.66 2.21 -19.36
C MET A 340 2.21 3.60 -19.75
#